data_aeefb125e7b9a18ef16e3e3a43f71aca
#
_entry.id   aeefb125e7b9a18ef16e3e3a43f71aca
#
_cell.length_a   1.000
_cell.length_b   1.000
_cell.length_c   1.000
_cell.angle_alpha   90.00
_cell.angle_beta   90.00
_cell.angle_gamma   90.00
#
_symmetry.space_group_name_H-M   'P 1'
#
loop_
_entity.id
_entity.type
_entity.pdbx_description
1 polymer ?
#
loop_
_entity_poly.entity_id
_entity_poly.type
_entity_poly.pdbx_seq_one_letter_code
_entity_poly.pdbx_strand_id
1 'polypeptide(L)'
;MLQGAANSQHYKGTGPGGNQRLRYRIWILSLLVCIPAIAVAFAYFDVPVARRVYGILGSAESLATGFASAVLLSIEAAIVLALVILRITRGRLSPFREATVLACLTSICAYAINDSALKFFFGVPNPGAMFHGASHAFNLLGGSARCSFPSGHMVLAGAFAGVFMRLYRTSILPLSVLLLVAAVLLIVGDWHFVSDVIAGAFAGVSAGLLAGELWLAHSNGASRD
;
A
#
# COMPACT_ATOMS: atom_id res chain seq x y z
N MET A 1 23.48 -24.03 -20.67
CA MET A 1 23.89 -23.91 -19.25
C MET A 1 24.43 -22.53 -18.83
N LEU A 2 24.66 -21.55 -19.72
CA LEU A 2 25.25 -20.23 -19.36
C LEU A 2 24.22 -19.11 -19.09
N GLN A 3 22.91 -19.33 -19.25
CA GLN A 3 21.87 -18.31 -19.03
C GLN A 3 21.32 -18.24 -17.58
N GLY A 4 21.62 -19.22 -16.73
CA GLY A 4 21.19 -19.22 -15.33
C GLY A 4 21.97 -18.26 -14.42
N ALA A 5 23.21 -17.95 -14.79
CA ALA A 5 24.08 -17.10 -13.95
C ALA A 5 23.80 -15.59 -14.07
N ALA A 6 23.26 -15.13 -15.21
CA ALA A 6 22.97 -13.71 -15.43
C ALA A 6 21.75 -13.21 -14.63
N ASN A 7 20.80 -14.09 -14.30
CA ASN A 7 19.58 -13.73 -13.61
C ASN A 7 19.77 -13.57 -12.09
N SER A 8 20.79 -14.21 -11.51
CA SER A 8 21.10 -14.10 -10.08
C SER A 8 21.78 -12.78 -9.68
N GLN A 9 22.36 -12.08 -10.64
CA GLN A 9 23.08 -10.82 -10.40
C GLN A 9 22.14 -9.63 -10.12
N HIS A 10 20.92 -9.64 -10.66
CA HIS A 10 19.97 -8.54 -10.44
C HIS A 10 19.36 -8.52 -9.03
N TYR A 11 19.33 -9.66 -8.34
CA TYR A 11 18.78 -9.78 -6.98
C TYR A 11 19.86 -9.96 -5.91
N LYS A 12 21.13 -9.66 -6.16
CA LYS A 12 22.18 -9.74 -5.13
C LYS A 12 21.91 -8.81 -3.95
N GLY A 13 21.01 -9.22 -3.08
CA GLY A 13 20.90 -8.78 -1.70
C GLY A 13 21.69 -9.74 -0.80
N THR A 14 22.64 -9.19 -0.08
CA THR A 14 23.44 -9.75 1.02
C THR A 14 22.87 -11.00 1.70
N GLY A 15 23.73 -11.97 2.03
CA GLY A 15 23.47 -13.33 2.54
C GLY A 15 22.41 -13.55 3.61
N PRO A 16 21.92 -14.82 3.75
CA PRO A 16 20.57 -15.11 4.29
C PRO A 16 20.36 -14.90 5.79
N GLY A 17 21.33 -14.76 6.63
CA GLY A 17 21.14 -14.82 8.09
C GLY A 17 21.21 -13.49 8.85
N GLY A 18 22.16 -12.64 8.53
CA GLY A 18 22.41 -11.39 9.27
C GLY A 18 21.38 -10.28 9.01
N ASN A 19 20.87 -10.21 7.79
CA ASN A 19 19.98 -9.16 7.35
C ASN A 19 18.51 -9.35 7.74
N GLN A 20 18.09 -10.59 8.03
CA GLN A 20 16.69 -10.88 8.33
C GLN A 20 16.30 -10.33 9.72
N ARG A 21 17.16 -10.55 10.72
CA ARG A 21 16.94 -10.02 12.09
C ARG A 21 16.91 -8.48 12.12
N LEU A 22 17.79 -7.84 11.33
CA LEU A 22 17.80 -6.37 11.21
C LEU A 22 16.50 -5.84 10.58
N ARG A 23 15.98 -6.51 9.56
CA ARG A 23 14.72 -6.13 8.90
C ARG A 23 13.52 -6.24 9.83
N TYR A 24 13.41 -7.32 10.60
CA TYR A 24 12.34 -7.45 11.61
C TYR A 24 12.45 -6.36 12.67
N ARG A 25 13.66 -6.01 13.12
CA ARG A 25 13.85 -4.90 14.06
C ARG A 25 13.40 -3.58 13.48
N ILE A 26 13.77 -3.26 12.23
CA ILE A 26 13.34 -2.04 11.55
C ILE A 26 11.81 -2.02 11.42
N TRP A 27 11.19 -3.13 11.04
CA TRP A 27 9.73 -3.21 10.92
C TRP A 27 9.04 -3.00 12.27
N ILE A 28 9.52 -3.64 13.35
CA ILE A 28 8.99 -3.45 14.70
C ILE A 28 9.15 -1.99 15.14
N LEU A 29 10.32 -1.39 14.92
CA LEU A 29 10.56 0.02 15.23
C LEU A 29 9.62 0.93 14.44
N SER A 30 9.40 0.65 13.16
CA SER A 30 8.45 1.39 12.33
C SER A 30 7.02 1.27 12.88
N LEU A 31 6.61 0.08 13.32
CA LEU A 31 5.31 -0.14 13.96
C LEU A 31 5.18 0.67 15.26
N LEU A 32 6.21 0.64 16.11
CA LEU A 32 6.26 1.38 17.37
C LEU A 32 6.23 2.91 17.17
N VAL A 33 6.68 3.41 16.04
CA VAL A 33 6.57 4.83 15.66
C VAL A 33 5.21 5.13 15.02
N CYS A 34 4.73 4.26 14.13
CA CYS A 34 3.47 4.49 13.42
C CYS A 34 2.25 4.46 14.34
N ILE A 35 2.18 3.56 15.31
CA ILE A 35 1.02 3.49 16.23
C ILE A 35 0.84 4.80 17.01
N PRO A 36 1.85 5.36 17.70
CA PRO A 36 1.72 6.68 18.34
C PRO A 36 1.44 7.80 17.34
N ALA A 37 2.06 7.78 16.15
CA ALA A 37 1.81 8.78 15.13
C ALA A 37 0.34 8.77 14.65
N ILE A 38 -0.24 7.58 14.44
CA ILE A 38 -1.65 7.42 14.12
C ILE A 38 -2.53 7.94 15.26
N ALA A 39 -2.23 7.58 16.51
CA ALA A 39 -3.01 8.02 17.67
C ALA A 39 -2.97 9.56 17.85
N VAL A 40 -1.81 10.17 17.68
CA VAL A 40 -1.64 11.64 17.75
C VAL A 40 -2.35 12.30 16.57
N ALA A 41 -2.22 11.75 15.34
CA ALA A 41 -2.92 12.28 14.18
C ALA A 41 -4.44 12.22 14.37
N PHE A 42 -4.96 11.07 14.80
CA PHE A 42 -6.39 10.88 15.08
C PHE A 42 -6.93 11.86 16.11
N ALA A 43 -6.20 12.05 17.22
CA ALA A 43 -6.65 12.89 18.33
C ALA A 43 -6.55 14.39 18.06
N TYR A 44 -5.51 14.82 17.32
CA TYR A 44 -5.17 16.25 17.25
C TYR A 44 -5.13 16.85 15.85
N PHE A 45 -4.96 16.03 14.80
CA PHE A 45 -4.76 16.56 13.44
C PHE A 45 -5.92 16.30 12.50
N ASP A 46 -6.59 15.16 12.58
CA ASP A 46 -7.61 14.73 11.63
C ASP A 46 -8.70 15.78 11.44
N VAL A 47 -9.42 16.10 12.51
CA VAL A 47 -10.55 17.04 12.45
C VAL A 47 -10.10 18.48 12.15
N PRO A 48 -9.06 19.04 12.79
CA PRO A 48 -8.59 20.40 12.45
C PRO A 48 -8.10 20.53 11.01
N VAL A 49 -7.36 19.55 10.49
CA VAL A 49 -6.86 19.59 9.10
C VAL A 49 -8.02 19.47 8.12
N ALA A 50 -8.93 18.50 8.31
CA ALA A 50 -10.09 18.33 7.44
C ALA A 50 -10.96 19.59 7.40
N ARG A 51 -11.26 20.22 8.55
CA ARG A 51 -12.00 21.49 8.61
C ARG A 51 -11.29 22.62 7.87
N ARG A 52 -9.95 22.69 7.99
CA ARG A 52 -9.17 23.74 7.31
C ARG A 52 -9.21 23.55 5.80
N VAL A 53 -9.04 22.33 5.33
CA VAL A 53 -9.10 21.97 3.90
C VAL A 53 -10.50 22.26 3.35
N TYR A 54 -11.53 21.79 4.02
CA TYR A 54 -12.93 22.04 3.65
C TYR A 54 -13.25 23.54 3.57
N GLY A 55 -12.77 24.34 4.52
CA GLY A 55 -12.98 25.79 4.54
C GLY A 55 -12.28 26.54 3.40
N ILE A 56 -11.23 25.98 2.81
CA ILE A 56 -10.47 26.60 1.70
C ILE A 56 -10.99 26.13 0.33
N LEU A 57 -11.23 24.82 0.20
CA LEU A 57 -11.49 24.17 -1.09
C LEU A 57 -12.96 23.75 -1.30
N GLY A 58 -13.77 23.77 -0.23
CA GLY A 58 -15.13 23.23 -0.26
C GLY A 58 -15.16 21.70 -0.25
N SER A 59 -16.34 21.10 -0.40
CA SER A 59 -16.48 19.64 -0.43
C SER A 59 -15.99 19.07 -1.77
N ALA A 60 -14.89 18.33 -1.74
CA ALA A 60 -14.61 17.38 -2.79
C ALA A 60 -15.45 16.11 -2.53
N GLU A 61 -16.63 16.03 -3.14
CA GLU A 61 -17.56 14.93 -2.87
C GLU A 61 -16.99 13.55 -3.18
N SER A 62 -17.36 12.58 -2.35
CA SER A 62 -16.86 11.21 -2.28
C SER A 62 -17.06 10.33 -3.54
N LEU A 63 -17.79 10.77 -4.55
CA LEU A 63 -17.95 10.04 -5.81
C LEU A 63 -16.62 9.86 -6.55
N ALA A 64 -15.74 10.87 -6.48
CA ALA A 64 -14.41 10.79 -7.12
C ALA A 64 -13.50 9.74 -6.47
N THR A 65 -13.62 9.49 -5.16
CA THR A 65 -12.77 8.53 -4.44
C THR A 65 -13.05 7.08 -4.82
N GLY A 66 -14.32 6.68 -4.84
CA GLY A 66 -14.71 5.32 -5.23
C GLY A 66 -14.34 5.03 -6.69
N PHE A 67 -14.51 6.03 -7.58
CA PHE A 67 -14.11 5.92 -8.96
C PHE A 67 -12.59 5.78 -9.13
N ALA A 68 -11.79 6.54 -8.39
CA ALA A 68 -10.33 6.47 -8.46
C ALA A 68 -9.80 5.08 -8.05
N SER A 69 -10.32 4.49 -6.96
CA SER A 69 -9.95 3.12 -6.55
C SER A 69 -10.34 2.08 -7.60
N ALA A 70 -11.54 2.18 -8.16
CA ALA A 70 -12.01 1.26 -9.20
C ALA A 70 -11.16 1.34 -10.47
N VAL A 71 -10.76 2.53 -10.88
CA VAL A 71 -9.86 2.74 -12.03
C VAL A 71 -8.50 2.14 -11.77
N LEU A 72 -7.89 2.39 -10.61
CA LEU A 72 -6.58 1.84 -10.27
C LEU A 72 -6.61 0.31 -10.24
N LEU A 73 -7.60 -0.30 -9.60
CA LEU A 73 -7.79 -1.76 -9.56
C LEU A 73 -8.00 -2.34 -10.95
N SER A 74 -8.77 -1.65 -11.81
CA SER A 74 -8.99 -2.08 -13.20
C SER A 74 -7.70 -2.05 -14.01
N ILE A 75 -6.89 -1.02 -13.84
CA ILE A 75 -5.57 -0.90 -14.49
C ILE A 75 -4.64 -2.04 -14.01
N GLU A 76 -4.56 -2.28 -12.71
CA GLU A 76 -3.74 -3.36 -12.16
C GLU A 76 -4.20 -4.74 -12.67
N ALA A 77 -5.51 -5.00 -12.68
CA ALA A 77 -6.07 -6.24 -13.21
C ALA A 77 -5.77 -6.41 -14.72
N ALA A 78 -5.88 -5.34 -15.49
CA ALA A 78 -5.54 -5.36 -16.92
C ALA A 78 -4.04 -5.63 -17.15
N ILE A 79 -3.16 -5.04 -16.34
CA ILE A 79 -1.72 -5.30 -16.38
C ILE A 79 -1.43 -6.78 -16.07
N VAL A 80 -2.04 -7.33 -15.02
CA VAL A 80 -1.88 -8.75 -14.66
C VAL A 80 -2.33 -9.64 -15.82
N LEU A 81 -3.53 -9.38 -16.36
CA LEU A 81 -4.07 -10.16 -17.48
C LEU A 81 -3.15 -10.11 -18.70
N ALA A 82 -2.69 -8.92 -19.09
CA ALA A 82 -1.79 -8.74 -20.22
C ALA A 82 -0.45 -9.47 -20.02
N LEU A 83 0.12 -9.43 -18.81
CA LEU A 83 1.36 -10.11 -18.49
C LEU A 83 1.19 -11.63 -18.39
N VAL A 84 0.04 -12.12 -17.93
CA VAL A 84 -0.30 -13.56 -17.96
C VAL A 84 -0.42 -14.05 -19.40
N ILE A 85 -1.13 -13.34 -20.28
CA ILE A 85 -1.21 -13.68 -21.70
C ILE A 85 0.19 -13.68 -22.33
N LEU A 86 1.01 -12.67 -22.03
CA LEU A 86 2.39 -12.59 -22.52
C LEU A 86 3.24 -13.78 -22.01
N ARG A 87 3.03 -14.22 -20.78
CA ARG A 87 3.70 -15.40 -20.20
C ARG A 87 3.32 -16.69 -20.93
N ILE A 88 2.03 -16.84 -21.24
CA ILE A 88 1.51 -18.00 -21.98
C ILE A 88 2.05 -18.02 -23.41
N THR A 89 2.04 -16.88 -24.10
CA THR A 89 2.42 -16.80 -25.52
C THR A 89 3.92 -16.84 -25.77
N ARG A 90 4.73 -16.23 -24.87
CA ARG A 90 6.19 -16.12 -25.02
C ARG A 90 6.99 -17.03 -24.09
N GLY A 91 6.35 -17.79 -23.22
CA GLY A 91 6.97 -18.76 -22.33
C GLY A 91 7.74 -18.18 -21.14
N ARG A 92 8.20 -16.92 -21.18
CA ARG A 92 8.97 -16.28 -20.09
C ARG A 92 8.62 -14.80 -19.98
N LEU A 93 8.66 -14.27 -18.73
CA LEU A 93 8.63 -12.85 -18.45
C LEU A 93 10.03 -12.36 -18.05
N SER A 94 10.30 -11.08 -18.26
CA SER A 94 11.49 -10.46 -17.67
C SER A 94 11.31 -10.29 -16.16
N PRO A 95 12.40 -10.23 -15.36
CA PRO A 95 12.32 -10.04 -13.91
C PRO A 95 11.49 -8.83 -13.48
N PHE A 96 11.56 -7.74 -14.25
CA PHE A 96 10.76 -6.55 -14.00
C PHE A 96 9.25 -6.82 -14.18
N ARG A 97 8.87 -7.57 -15.22
CA ARG A 97 7.45 -7.93 -15.46
C ARG A 97 6.92 -8.89 -14.41
N GLU A 98 7.75 -9.83 -13.94
CA GLU A 98 7.40 -10.71 -12.82
C GLU A 98 7.18 -9.91 -11.53
N ALA A 99 8.08 -8.96 -11.24
CA ALA A 99 7.92 -8.04 -10.12
C ALA A 99 6.65 -7.19 -10.24
N THR A 100 6.28 -6.77 -11.46
CA THR A 100 5.05 -6.01 -11.71
C THR A 100 3.81 -6.87 -11.44
N VAL A 101 3.79 -8.13 -11.88
CA VAL A 101 2.68 -9.06 -11.57
C VAL A 101 2.55 -9.24 -10.05
N LEU A 102 3.67 -9.51 -9.37
CA LEU A 102 3.68 -9.66 -7.91
C LEU A 102 3.16 -8.39 -7.22
N ALA A 103 3.59 -7.20 -7.66
CA ALA A 103 3.16 -5.93 -7.09
C ALA A 103 1.66 -5.70 -7.27
N CYS A 104 1.12 -5.90 -8.47
CA CYS A 104 -0.31 -5.75 -8.73
C CYS A 104 -1.15 -6.75 -7.92
N LEU A 105 -0.76 -8.03 -7.89
CA LEU A 105 -1.48 -9.04 -7.10
C LEU A 105 -1.46 -8.73 -5.60
N THR A 106 -0.29 -8.31 -5.07
CA THR A 106 -0.15 -7.93 -3.66
C THR A 106 -1.02 -6.70 -3.34
N SER A 107 -1.04 -5.71 -4.22
CA SER A 107 -1.83 -4.50 -4.10
C SER A 107 -3.33 -4.82 -4.07
N ILE A 108 -3.83 -5.58 -5.03
CA ILE A 108 -5.23 -6.00 -5.12
C ILE A 108 -5.64 -6.78 -3.86
N CYS A 109 -4.83 -7.77 -3.43
CA CYS A 109 -5.11 -8.56 -2.23
C CYS A 109 -5.11 -7.71 -0.96
N ALA A 110 -4.11 -6.83 -0.80
CA ALA A 110 -4.02 -5.94 0.36
C ALA A 110 -5.21 -4.98 0.41
N TYR A 111 -5.61 -4.42 -0.74
CA TYR A 111 -6.79 -3.57 -0.84
C TYR A 111 -8.07 -4.34 -0.49
N ALA A 112 -8.26 -5.56 -1.01
CA ALA A 112 -9.43 -6.38 -0.71
C ALA A 112 -9.54 -6.70 0.79
N ILE A 113 -8.43 -7.04 1.45
CA ILE A 113 -8.39 -7.25 2.90
C ILE A 113 -8.71 -5.96 3.65
N ASN A 114 -8.15 -4.83 3.23
CA ASN A 114 -8.42 -3.54 3.84
C ASN A 114 -9.90 -3.17 3.76
N ASP A 115 -10.50 -3.31 2.60
CA ASP A 115 -11.87 -2.86 2.33
C ASP A 115 -12.92 -3.78 2.97
N SER A 116 -12.66 -5.10 3.00
CA SER A 116 -13.58 -6.09 3.56
C SER A 116 -13.41 -6.35 5.06
N ALA A 117 -12.18 -6.20 5.60
CA ALA A 117 -11.89 -6.55 6.98
C ALA A 117 -11.51 -5.35 7.84
N LEU A 118 -10.48 -4.56 7.44
CA LEU A 118 -9.96 -3.51 8.30
C LEU A 118 -10.95 -2.35 8.44
N LYS A 119 -11.55 -1.87 7.35
CA LYS A 119 -12.56 -0.81 7.40
C LYS A 119 -13.80 -1.24 8.17
N PHE A 120 -14.22 -2.50 8.02
CA PHE A 120 -15.31 -3.07 8.81
C PHE A 120 -14.96 -3.09 10.30
N PHE A 121 -13.73 -3.51 10.63
CA PHE A 121 -13.28 -3.62 12.02
C PHE A 121 -13.18 -2.24 12.70
N PHE A 122 -12.57 -1.25 12.04
CA PHE A 122 -12.35 0.06 12.68
C PHE A 122 -13.54 1.02 12.58
N GLY A 123 -14.30 1.01 11.50
CA GLY A 123 -15.54 1.74 11.34
C GLY A 123 -15.44 3.26 11.40
N VAL A 124 -14.31 3.88 11.08
CA VAL A 124 -14.15 5.34 11.13
C VAL A 124 -14.78 5.98 9.90
N PRO A 125 -15.74 6.91 10.05
CA PRO A 125 -16.35 7.63 8.93
C PRO A 125 -15.32 8.48 8.18
N ASN A 126 -15.53 8.73 6.91
CA ASN A 126 -14.68 9.63 6.12
C ASN A 126 -14.95 11.11 6.44
N PRO A 127 -14.05 12.05 6.02
CA PRO A 127 -14.23 13.48 6.27
C PRO A 127 -15.58 14.01 5.78
N GLY A 128 -16.02 13.62 4.58
CA GLY A 128 -17.32 14.04 4.03
C GLY A 128 -18.48 13.62 4.93
N ALA A 129 -18.50 12.38 5.43
CA ALA A 129 -19.53 11.93 6.36
C ALA A 129 -19.49 12.71 7.69
N MET A 130 -18.30 13.06 8.19
CA MET A 130 -18.14 13.90 9.38
C MET A 130 -18.80 15.27 9.19
N PHE A 131 -18.65 15.91 8.03
CA PHE A 131 -19.29 17.20 7.73
C PHE A 131 -20.82 17.10 7.61
N HIS A 132 -21.34 15.88 7.34
CA HIS A 132 -22.77 15.60 7.37
C HIS A 132 -23.27 15.04 8.70
N GLY A 133 -22.49 15.21 9.78
CA GLY A 133 -22.93 14.91 11.16
C GLY A 133 -22.48 13.56 11.70
N ALA A 134 -21.68 12.77 10.95
CA ALA A 134 -21.10 11.56 11.52
C ALA A 134 -20.01 11.89 12.54
N SER A 135 -19.93 11.10 13.62
CA SER A 135 -18.89 11.25 14.65
C SER A 135 -17.55 10.74 14.14
N HIS A 136 -16.48 11.53 14.29
CA HIS A 136 -15.11 11.08 14.07
C HIS A 136 -14.67 10.22 15.25
N ALA A 137 -15.03 8.95 15.22
CA ALA A 137 -14.75 7.97 16.27
C ALA A 137 -14.62 6.56 15.68
N PHE A 138 -13.92 5.68 16.38
CA PHE A 138 -13.91 4.26 16.05
C PHE A 138 -15.27 3.64 16.39
N ASN A 139 -15.84 2.92 15.42
CA ASN A 139 -17.03 2.10 15.60
C ASN A 139 -16.65 0.64 15.32
N LEU A 140 -16.02 0.01 16.31
CA LEU A 140 -15.47 -1.33 16.18
C LEU A 140 -16.53 -2.34 15.74
N LEU A 141 -16.22 -3.09 14.68
CA LEU A 141 -17.10 -4.07 14.03
C LEU A 141 -18.39 -3.48 13.41
N GLY A 142 -18.54 -2.16 13.38
CA GLY A 142 -19.69 -1.47 12.79
C GLY A 142 -19.36 -0.70 11.52
N GLY A 143 -18.22 -0.97 10.91
CA GLY A 143 -17.78 -0.28 9.71
C GLY A 143 -18.38 -0.83 8.42
N SER A 144 -17.99 -0.20 7.32
CA SER A 144 -18.34 -0.60 5.94
C SER A 144 -17.23 -0.20 4.97
N ALA A 145 -17.31 -0.63 3.73
CA ALA A 145 -16.39 -0.22 2.66
C ALA A 145 -16.33 1.33 2.45
N ARG A 146 -17.32 2.06 2.95
CA ARG A 146 -17.36 3.53 2.90
C ARG A 146 -16.56 4.21 4.01
N CYS A 147 -16.11 3.46 5.01
CA CYS A 147 -15.25 3.96 6.08
C CYS A 147 -13.88 4.35 5.52
N SER A 148 -13.24 5.35 6.18
CA SER A 148 -11.98 5.90 5.68
C SER A 148 -10.73 5.20 6.21
N PHE A 149 -10.80 4.66 7.42
CA PHE A 149 -9.64 4.11 8.11
C PHE A 149 -9.54 2.58 8.00
N PRO A 150 -8.37 2.04 7.62
CA PRO A 150 -7.23 2.72 7.00
C PRO A 150 -7.51 3.13 5.55
N SER A 151 -6.75 4.11 5.01
CA SER A 151 -6.90 4.56 3.62
C SER A 151 -6.64 3.44 2.61
N GLY A 152 -7.67 3.08 1.84
CA GLY A 152 -7.56 2.07 0.79
C GLY A 152 -6.62 2.47 -0.34
N HIS A 153 -6.61 3.74 -0.74
CA HIS A 153 -5.69 4.26 -1.75
C HIS A 153 -4.23 4.11 -1.33
N MET A 154 -3.94 4.42 -0.05
CA MET A 154 -2.58 4.28 0.47
C MET A 154 -2.18 2.82 0.66
N VAL A 155 -3.12 1.92 1.02
CA VAL A 155 -2.86 0.48 1.06
C VAL A 155 -2.50 -0.03 -0.32
N LEU A 156 -3.28 0.33 -1.34
CA LEU A 156 -3.09 -0.08 -2.73
C LEU A 156 -1.73 0.42 -3.25
N ALA A 157 -1.50 1.73 -3.22
CA ALA A 157 -0.25 2.32 -3.69
C ALA A 157 0.97 1.85 -2.89
N GLY A 158 0.82 1.73 -1.56
CA GLY A 158 1.87 1.26 -0.66
C GLY A 158 2.27 -0.18 -0.89
N ALA A 159 1.31 -1.08 -1.13
CA ALA A 159 1.58 -2.49 -1.40
C ALA A 159 2.32 -2.67 -2.74
N PHE A 160 1.88 -1.96 -3.78
CA PHE A 160 2.59 -1.94 -5.06
C PHE A 160 4.01 -1.42 -4.89
N ALA A 161 4.18 -0.25 -4.26
CA ALA A 161 5.48 0.36 -4.04
C ALA A 161 6.40 -0.51 -3.17
N GLY A 162 5.88 -1.12 -2.12
CA GLY A 162 6.64 -1.97 -1.20
C GLY A 162 7.31 -3.16 -1.87
N VAL A 163 6.65 -3.81 -2.84
CA VAL A 163 7.27 -4.88 -3.64
C VAL A 163 8.48 -4.35 -4.40
N PHE A 164 8.33 -3.23 -5.10
CA PHE A 164 9.44 -2.62 -5.85
C PHE A 164 10.56 -2.12 -4.94
N MET A 165 10.24 -1.49 -3.82
CA MET A 165 11.23 -1.07 -2.82
C MET A 165 12.04 -2.25 -2.28
N ARG A 166 11.40 -3.42 -2.15
CA ARG A 166 12.08 -4.64 -1.70
C ARG A 166 12.98 -5.24 -2.77
N LEU A 167 12.52 -5.30 -4.01
CA LEU A 167 13.23 -5.93 -5.13
C LEU A 167 14.26 -4.99 -5.77
N TYR A 168 13.99 -3.69 -5.78
CA TYR A 168 14.83 -2.67 -6.44
C TYR A 168 15.13 -1.53 -5.46
N ARG A 169 16.29 -1.57 -4.80
CA ARG A 169 16.67 -0.57 -3.77
C ARG A 169 16.71 0.87 -4.30
N THR A 170 17.00 1.06 -5.56
CA THR A 170 17.00 2.38 -6.22
C THR A 170 15.60 2.99 -6.32
N SER A 171 14.54 2.20 -6.23
CA SER A 171 13.17 2.68 -6.25
C SER A 171 12.66 3.23 -4.91
N ILE A 172 13.41 3.02 -3.81
CA ILE A 172 12.97 3.42 -2.46
C ILE A 172 12.67 4.91 -2.42
N LEU A 173 13.64 5.76 -2.79
CA LEU A 173 13.46 7.21 -2.71
C LEU A 173 12.35 7.72 -3.64
N PRO A 174 12.34 7.42 -4.96
CA PRO A 174 11.28 7.92 -5.83
C PRO A 174 9.89 7.43 -5.44
N LEU A 175 9.72 6.17 -5.03
CA LEU A 175 8.43 5.66 -4.59
C LEU A 175 7.99 6.23 -3.24
N SER A 176 8.93 6.49 -2.32
CA SER A 176 8.59 7.19 -1.06
C SER A 176 8.10 8.60 -1.33
N VAL A 177 8.72 9.33 -2.25
CA VAL A 177 8.25 10.67 -2.66
C VAL A 177 6.87 10.59 -3.31
N LEU A 178 6.62 9.63 -4.19
CA LEU A 178 5.31 9.43 -4.82
C LEU A 178 4.23 9.10 -3.78
N LEU A 179 4.52 8.24 -2.81
CA LEU A 179 3.60 7.94 -1.71
C LEU A 179 3.32 9.17 -0.84
N LEU A 180 4.32 10.00 -0.58
CA LEU A 180 4.14 11.25 0.17
C LEU A 180 3.26 12.23 -0.61
N VAL A 181 3.49 12.38 -1.92
CA VAL A 181 2.65 13.22 -2.78
C VAL A 181 1.20 12.70 -2.80
N ALA A 182 1.01 11.39 -2.97
CA ALA A 182 -0.31 10.78 -2.92
C ALA A 182 -1.00 11.04 -1.56
N ALA A 183 -0.26 10.89 -0.45
CA ALA A 183 -0.74 11.18 0.89
C ALA A 183 -1.26 12.62 1.02
N VAL A 184 -0.47 13.59 0.57
CA VAL A 184 -0.85 15.01 0.59
C VAL A 184 -2.09 15.25 -0.28
N LEU A 185 -2.15 14.69 -1.48
CA LEU A 185 -3.30 14.83 -2.37
C LEU A 185 -4.59 14.25 -1.78
N LEU A 186 -4.50 13.10 -1.09
CA LEU A 186 -5.66 12.49 -0.42
C LEU A 186 -6.18 13.33 0.74
N ILE A 187 -5.29 13.98 1.49
CA ILE A 187 -5.65 14.89 2.59
C ILE A 187 -6.21 16.20 2.03
N VAL A 188 -5.54 16.82 1.06
CA VAL A 188 -5.97 18.08 0.43
C VAL A 188 -7.25 17.91 -0.39
N GLY A 189 -7.50 16.72 -0.94
CA GLY A 189 -8.76 16.36 -1.57
C GLY A 189 -9.92 16.11 -0.60
N ASP A 190 -9.68 16.21 0.71
CA ASP A 190 -10.64 15.91 1.79
C ASP A 190 -11.24 14.49 1.70
N TRP A 191 -10.46 13.57 1.14
CA TRP A 191 -10.87 12.17 0.96
C TRP A 191 -10.54 11.31 2.15
N HIS A 192 -9.45 11.62 2.84
CA HIS A 192 -8.93 10.87 3.97
C HIS A 192 -8.38 11.78 5.06
N PHE A 193 -8.50 11.33 6.29
CA PHE A 193 -7.83 11.94 7.42
C PHE A 193 -6.32 11.64 7.41
N VAL A 194 -5.54 12.41 8.18
CA VAL A 194 -4.10 12.21 8.30
C VAL A 194 -3.78 10.83 8.87
N SER A 195 -4.52 10.40 9.91
CA SER A 195 -4.36 9.08 10.53
C SER A 195 -4.63 7.93 9.55
N ASP A 196 -5.66 8.07 8.68
CA ASP A 196 -6.01 7.07 7.66
C ASP A 196 -4.85 6.82 6.70
N VAL A 197 -4.23 7.92 6.26
CA VAL A 197 -3.14 7.90 5.29
C VAL A 197 -1.89 7.26 5.88
N ILE A 198 -1.53 7.59 7.13
CA ILE A 198 -0.40 6.97 7.83
C ILE A 198 -0.63 5.47 8.00
N ALA A 199 -1.81 5.08 8.49
CA ALA A 199 -2.16 3.68 8.71
C ALA A 199 -2.17 2.89 7.39
N GLY A 200 -2.78 3.45 6.35
CA GLY A 200 -2.84 2.83 5.02
C GLY A 200 -1.46 2.66 4.38
N ALA A 201 -0.62 3.69 4.45
CA ALA A 201 0.76 3.62 3.96
C ALA A 201 1.57 2.53 4.67
N PHE A 202 1.51 2.49 6.00
CA PHE A 202 2.20 1.47 6.79
C PHE A 202 1.72 0.05 6.45
N ALA A 203 0.41 -0.17 6.40
CA ALA A 203 -0.17 -1.48 6.08
C ALA A 203 0.21 -1.92 4.66
N GLY A 204 0.04 -1.03 3.67
CA GLY A 204 0.36 -1.32 2.27
C GLY A 204 1.83 -1.62 2.06
N VAL A 205 2.73 -0.71 2.48
CA VAL A 205 4.17 -0.90 2.33
C VAL A 205 4.64 -2.17 3.04
N SER A 206 4.12 -2.47 4.24
CA SER A 206 4.45 -3.71 4.96
C SER A 206 4.04 -4.95 4.18
N ALA A 207 2.84 -4.98 3.59
CA ALA A 207 2.37 -6.08 2.75
C ALA A 207 3.28 -6.27 1.52
N GLY A 208 3.62 -5.18 0.83
CA GLY A 208 4.50 -5.22 -0.33
C GLY A 208 5.93 -5.68 -0.01
N LEU A 209 6.51 -5.17 1.07
CA LEU A 209 7.83 -5.61 1.53
C LEU A 209 7.84 -7.11 1.88
N LEU A 210 6.80 -7.61 2.55
CA LEU A 210 6.65 -9.02 2.89
C LEU A 210 6.52 -9.88 1.63
N ALA A 211 5.67 -9.50 0.68
CA ALA A 211 5.51 -10.22 -0.58
C ALA A 211 6.82 -10.30 -1.37
N GLY A 212 7.56 -9.19 -1.46
CA GLY A 212 8.87 -9.16 -2.09
C GLY A 212 9.91 -10.02 -1.36
N GLU A 213 9.85 -10.11 -0.04
CA GLU A 213 10.72 -10.99 0.76
C GLU A 213 10.44 -12.47 0.48
N LEU A 214 9.15 -12.86 0.50
CA LEU A 214 8.73 -14.22 0.23
C LEU A 214 9.11 -14.66 -1.20
N TRP A 215 8.95 -13.76 -2.17
CA TRP A 215 9.38 -14.00 -3.54
C TRP A 215 10.88 -14.29 -3.64
N LEU A 216 11.72 -13.48 -2.99
CA LEU A 216 13.19 -13.70 -2.98
C LEU A 216 13.58 -14.98 -2.26
N ALA A 217 12.90 -15.35 -1.19
CA ALA A 217 13.15 -16.59 -0.47
C ALA A 217 12.85 -17.81 -1.36
N HIS A 218 11.72 -17.79 -2.07
CA HIS A 218 11.32 -18.86 -2.99
C HIS A 218 12.30 -18.99 -4.16
N SER A 219 12.66 -17.86 -4.82
CA SER A 219 13.57 -17.84 -5.95
C SER A 219 14.99 -18.36 -5.61
N ASN A 220 15.46 -18.07 -4.40
CA ASN A 220 16.77 -18.56 -3.92
C ASN A 220 16.74 -20.06 -3.53
N GLY A 221 15.60 -20.60 -3.12
CA GLY A 221 15.41 -22.02 -2.86
C GLY A 221 15.47 -22.84 -4.13
N ALA A 222 14.70 -22.44 -5.14
CA ALA A 222 14.60 -23.13 -6.44
C ALA A 222 15.92 -23.16 -7.25
N SER A 223 16.93 -22.37 -6.89
CA SER A 223 18.24 -22.39 -7.52
C SER A 223 19.26 -23.32 -6.86
N ARG A 224 18.86 -24.02 -5.78
CA ARG A 224 19.73 -24.93 -5.02
C ARG A 224 19.44 -26.40 -5.27
N ASP A 225 18.28 -26.69 -5.86
CA ASP A 225 17.83 -28.02 -6.34
C ASP A 225 18.14 -28.16 -7.84
#